data_26bdac9a10434ecec7e28f2695207b46
#
_entry.id   26bdac9a10434ecec7e28f2695207b46
#
_cell.length_a   1.000
_cell.length_b   1.000
_cell.length_c   1.000
_cell.angle_alpha   90.00
_cell.angle_beta   90.00
_cell.angle_gamma   90.00
#
_symmetry.space_group_name_H-M   'P 1'
#
loop_
_entity.id
_entity.type
_entity.pdbx_description
1 polymer ?
#
loop_
_entity_poly.entity_id
_entity_poly.type
_entity_poly.pdbx_seq_one_letter_code
_entity_poly.pdbx_strand_id
1 'polypeptide(L)'
;SWGGEEAVEPEFGAVYISILFVDDVTSATIASTKQAIRNLAAQLSIVSFNIRFIDPIETFIEMDTFFQFNPKLTDLTLNAVQGQVNTTISSYFANNTGGFKQAFRRSNVLSLVDESSTSILSSRANIRMQQRFTPTAPTLISVINSLLLDVDATSNDDINKIVDLVVSQRYNDAAN
;
A
#
# COMPACT_ATOMS: atom_id res chain seq x y z
N SER A 1 4.06 -9.56 14.29
CA SER A 1 4.01 -9.02 15.66
C SER A 1 5.38 -8.51 16.07
N TRP A 2 5.42 -7.58 17.00
CA TRP A 2 6.64 -7.03 17.58
C TRP A 2 6.39 -6.61 19.02
N GLY A 3 7.46 -6.45 19.82
CA GLY A 3 7.37 -6.00 21.20
C GLY A 3 7.05 -4.52 21.33
N GLY A 4 6.42 -4.11 22.43
CA GLY A 4 6.12 -2.70 22.68
C GLY A 4 7.34 -1.83 22.88
N GLU A 5 8.48 -2.41 23.22
CA GLU A 5 9.79 -1.74 23.33
C GLU A 5 10.32 -1.24 21.99
N GLU A 6 9.85 -1.79 20.85
CA GLU A 6 10.21 -1.36 19.50
C GLU A 6 9.30 -0.22 18.97
N ALA A 7 8.31 0.20 19.76
CA ALA A 7 7.45 1.32 19.40
C ALA A 7 8.18 2.65 19.54
N VAL A 8 7.72 3.67 18.80
CA VAL A 8 8.27 5.04 18.87
C VAL A 8 8.23 5.58 20.30
N GLU A 9 7.14 5.31 21.02
CA GLU A 9 7.03 5.48 22.47
C GLU A 9 7.02 4.08 23.10
N PRO A 10 8.11 3.64 23.77
CA PRO A 10 8.19 2.29 24.31
C PRO A 10 7.09 1.98 25.34
N GLU A 11 6.32 0.92 25.09
CA GLU A 11 5.29 0.42 26.00
C GLU A 11 5.69 -0.99 26.47
N PHE A 12 6.32 -1.07 27.65
CA PHE A 12 6.76 -2.35 28.21
C PHE A 12 5.57 -3.24 28.59
N GLY A 13 5.68 -4.52 28.29
CA GLY A 13 4.60 -5.49 28.51
C GLY A 13 3.50 -5.43 27.44
N ALA A 14 3.63 -4.61 26.41
CA ALA A 14 2.75 -4.63 25.25
C ALA A 14 3.30 -5.50 24.13
N VAL A 15 2.39 -6.17 23.42
CA VAL A 15 2.68 -6.90 22.17
C VAL A 15 1.79 -6.31 21.07
N TYR A 16 2.41 -5.80 20.04
CA TYR A 16 1.71 -5.27 18.88
C TYR A 16 1.50 -6.36 17.83
N ILE A 17 0.28 -6.47 17.33
CA ILE A 17 -0.10 -7.43 16.30
C ILE A 17 -0.78 -6.68 15.16
N SER A 18 -0.26 -6.83 13.96
CA SER A 18 -0.93 -6.41 12.73
C SER A 18 -1.42 -7.64 11.98
N ILE A 19 -2.67 -7.62 11.55
CA ILE A 19 -3.31 -8.72 10.83
C ILE A 19 -3.82 -8.17 9.51
N LEU A 20 -3.44 -8.82 8.42
CA LEU A 20 -4.01 -8.57 7.11
C LEU A 20 -5.13 -9.58 6.90
N PHE A 21 -6.33 -9.09 6.74
CA PHE A 21 -7.49 -9.90 6.38
C PHE A 21 -7.61 -9.93 4.85
N VAL A 22 -8.17 -11.03 4.33
CA VAL A 22 -8.55 -11.08 2.91
C VAL A 22 -9.72 -10.13 2.65
N ASP A 23 -9.85 -9.72 1.41
CA ASP A 23 -10.99 -8.92 0.98
C ASP A 23 -12.31 -9.61 1.33
N ASP A 24 -13.38 -8.85 1.50
CA ASP A 24 -14.73 -9.33 1.83
C ASP A 24 -14.96 -9.84 3.28
N VAL A 25 -13.97 -9.73 4.17
CA VAL A 25 -14.20 -10.05 5.58
C VAL A 25 -14.97 -8.93 6.28
N THR A 26 -16.08 -9.29 6.92
CA THR A 26 -16.91 -8.30 7.62
C THR A 26 -16.22 -7.73 8.86
N SER A 27 -16.55 -6.50 9.23
CA SER A 27 -16.04 -5.85 10.45
C SER A 27 -16.35 -6.66 11.73
N ALA A 28 -17.49 -7.35 11.76
CA ALA A 28 -17.86 -8.23 12.86
C ALA A 28 -16.91 -9.44 12.96
N THR A 29 -16.55 -10.05 11.85
CA THR A 29 -15.58 -11.17 11.80
C THR A 29 -14.19 -10.70 12.22
N ILE A 30 -13.76 -9.53 11.77
CA ILE A 30 -12.49 -8.92 12.20
C ILE A 30 -12.47 -8.71 13.72
N ALA A 31 -13.53 -8.12 14.28
CA ALA A 31 -13.63 -7.88 15.71
C ALA A 31 -13.63 -9.19 16.52
N SER A 32 -14.41 -10.20 16.10
CA SER A 32 -14.46 -11.50 16.76
C SER A 32 -13.11 -12.24 16.71
N THR A 33 -12.41 -12.18 15.59
CA THR A 33 -11.07 -12.77 15.45
C THR A 33 -10.06 -12.08 16.37
N LYS A 34 -10.04 -10.75 16.39
CA LYS A 34 -9.18 -9.99 17.33
C LYS A 34 -9.49 -10.34 18.79
N GLN A 35 -10.77 -10.53 19.13
CA GLN A 35 -11.16 -10.93 20.49
C GLN A 35 -10.76 -12.39 20.82
N ALA A 36 -10.91 -13.31 19.89
CA ALA A 36 -10.47 -14.71 20.06
C ALA A 36 -8.96 -14.79 20.33
N ILE A 37 -8.16 -14.00 19.63
CA ILE A 37 -6.70 -13.92 19.86
C ILE A 37 -6.40 -13.38 21.25
N ARG A 38 -7.10 -12.34 21.74
CA ARG A 38 -6.93 -11.84 23.11
C ARG A 38 -7.27 -12.91 24.15
N ASN A 39 -8.38 -13.62 23.95
CA ASN A 39 -8.81 -14.68 24.87
C ASN A 39 -7.80 -15.84 24.92
N LEU A 40 -7.31 -16.27 23.75
CA LEU A 40 -6.28 -17.31 23.68
C LEU A 40 -5.00 -16.88 24.38
N ALA A 41 -4.55 -15.66 24.15
CA ALA A 41 -3.36 -15.13 24.82
C ALA A 41 -3.54 -15.07 26.33
N ALA A 42 -4.71 -14.66 26.81
CA ALA A 42 -5.01 -14.64 28.26
C ALA A 42 -4.98 -16.04 28.89
N GLN A 43 -5.35 -17.08 28.14
CA GLN A 43 -5.29 -18.47 28.62
C GLN A 43 -3.86 -19.04 28.63
N LEU A 44 -3.01 -18.64 27.69
CA LEU A 44 -1.67 -19.17 27.53
C LEU A 44 -0.61 -18.37 28.30
N SER A 45 -0.93 -17.18 28.75
CA SER A 45 0.02 -16.25 29.35
C SER A 45 0.14 -16.46 30.86
N ILE A 46 1.34 -16.72 31.31
CA ILE A 46 1.70 -16.70 32.74
C ILE A 46 1.93 -15.26 33.22
N VAL A 47 2.23 -14.36 32.31
CA VAL A 47 2.44 -12.92 32.51
C VAL A 47 1.41 -12.14 31.71
N SER A 48 0.81 -11.12 32.31
CA SER A 48 -0.17 -10.27 31.63
C SER A 48 0.50 -9.45 30.51
N PHE A 49 0.30 -9.86 29.27
CA PHE A 49 0.66 -9.07 28.12
C PHE A 49 -0.54 -8.21 27.66
N ASN A 50 -0.27 -6.97 27.36
CA ASN A 50 -1.24 -6.08 26.75
C ASN A 50 -1.18 -6.21 25.23
N ILE A 51 -2.15 -6.88 24.62
CA ILE A 51 -2.21 -7.03 23.16
C ILE A 51 -2.83 -5.79 22.53
N ARG A 52 -2.04 -5.12 21.68
CA ARG A 52 -2.46 -4.00 20.84
C ARG A 52 -2.58 -4.46 19.40
N PHE A 53 -3.75 -4.25 18.79
CA PHE A 53 -3.91 -4.45 17.35
C PHE A 53 -3.67 -3.13 16.63
N ILE A 54 -2.79 -3.18 15.62
CA ILE A 54 -2.50 -2.05 14.74
C ILE A 54 -2.87 -2.48 13.33
N ASP A 55 -3.62 -1.63 12.64
CA ASP A 55 -3.99 -1.91 11.27
C ASP A 55 -2.77 -1.77 10.34
N PRO A 56 -2.63 -2.65 9.33
CA PRO A 56 -1.51 -2.60 8.40
C PRO A 56 -1.53 -1.30 7.60
N ILE A 57 -0.34 -0.74 7.37
CA ILE A 57 -0.18 0.39 6.46
C ILE A 57 -0.05 -0.18 5.05
N GLU A 58 -1.00 0.15 4.19
CA GLU A 58 -1.01 -0.27 2.80
C GLU A 58 -0.32 0.78 1.93
N THR A 59 0.59 0.31 1.07
CA THR A 59 1.22 1.13 0.04
C THR A 59 0.75 0.65 -1.32
N PHE A 60 0.05 1.51 -2.04
CA PHE A 60 -0.42 1.25 -3.39
C PHE A 60 0.68 1.60 -4.40
N ILE A 61 0.83 0.76 -5.41
CA ILE A 61 1.78 0.98 -6.50
C ILE A 61 0.99 1.32 -7.75
N GLU A 62 1.21 2.51 -8.29
CA GLU A 62 0.76 2.93 -9.60
C GLU A 62 1.91 2.78 -10.58
N MET A 63 1.69 2.09 -11.71
CA MET A 63 2.74 1.80 -12.67
C MET A 63 2.25 2.05 -14.09
N ASP A 64 2.93 2.97 -14.79
CA ASP A 64 2.77 3.18 -16.22
C ASP A 64 3.86 2.42 -16.95
N THR A 65 3.48 1.42 -17.73
CA THR A 65 4.42 0.59 -18.49
C THR A 65 4.38 0.93 -19.96
N PHE A 66 5.56 1.11 -20.54
CA PHE A 66 5.76 1.38 -21.96
C PHE A 66 6.68 0.32 -22.53
N PHE A 67 6.38 -0.19 -23.70
CA PHE A 67 7.24 -1.13 -24.41
C PHE A 67 7.37 -0.79 -25.90
N GLN A 68 8.50 -1.16 -26.47
CA GLN A 68 8.75 -1.01 -27.90
C GLN A 68 8.34 -2.29 -28.64
N PHE A 69 7.36 -2.18 -29.51
CA PHE A 69 6.81 -3.32 -30.27
C PHE A 69 7.38 -3.38 -31.68
N ASN A 70 7.80 -4.59 -32.10
CA ASN A 70 8.24 -4.87 -33.46
C ASN A 70 7.27 -5.86 -34.13
N PRO A 71 6.43 -5.41 -35.07
CA PRO A 71 5.43 -6.28 -35.72
C PRO A 71 6.04 -7.35 -36.65
N LYS A 72 7.34 -7.26 -36.97
CA LYS A 72 8.03 -8.26 -37.82
C LYS A 72 8.42 -9.54 -37.08
N LEU A 73 8.35 -9.52 -35.74
CA LEU A 73 8.75 -10.64 -34.88
C LEU A 73 7.56 -11.46 -34.36
N THR A 74 6.35 -11.13 -34.76
CA THR A 74 5.14 -11.84 -34.31
C THR A 74 4.00 -11.65 -35.31
N ASP A 75 3.11 -12.61 -35.36
CA ASP A 75 1.82 -12.53 -36.09
C ASP A 75 0.71 -11.89 -35.23
N LEU A 76 1.02 -11.58 -33.95
CA LEU A 76 0.06 -10.95 -33.04
C LEU A 76 -0.09 -9.46 -33.32
N THR A 77 -1.28 -8.96 -33.10
CA THR A 77 -1.55 -7.52 -33.12
C THR A 77 -0.99 -6.83 -31.88
N LEU A 78 -0.71 -5.53 -31.97
CA LEU A 78 -0.29 -4.73 -30.82
C LEU A 78 -1.24 -4.87 -29.63
N ASN A 79 -2.56 -4.88 -29.86
CA ASN A 79 -3.57 -5.03 -28.79
C ASN A 79 -3.46 -6.41 -28.12
N ALA A 80 -3.17 -7.47 -28.88
CA ALA A 80 -2.98 -8.80 -28.30
C ALA A 80 -1.73 -8.84 -27.40
N VAL A 81 -0.63 -8.24 -27.85
CA VAL A 81 0.60 -8.15 -27.04
C VAL A 81 0.38 -7.27 -25.79
N GLN A 82 -0.35 -6.16 -25.91
CA GLN A 82 -0.76 -5.36 -24.75
C GLN A 82 -1.58 -6.18 -23.74
N GLY A 83 -2.49 -7.01 -24.22
CA GLY A 83 -3.26 -7.93 -23.37
C GLY A 83 -2.37 -8.92 -22.62
N GLN A 84 -1.36 -9.50 -23.29
CA GLN A 84 -0.37 -10.38 -22.65
C GLN A 84 0.43 -9.64 -21.58
N VAL A 85 0.93 -8.46 -21.88
CA VAL A 85 1.66 -7.60 -20.93
C VAL A 85 0.81 -7.29 -19.71
N ASN A 86 -0.44 -6.87 -19.89
CA ASN A 86 -1.36 -6.57 -18.79
C ASN A 86 -1.62 -7.80 -17.92
N THR A 87 -1.81 -8.97 -18.52
CA THR A 87 -2.00 -10.23 -17.79
C THR A 87 -0.75 -10.59 -16.99
N THR A 88 0.44 -10.44 -17.57
CA THR A 88 1.74 -10.70 -16.91
C THR A 88 1.92 -9.77 -15.70
N ILE A 89 1.66 -8.49 -15.86
CA ILE A 89 1.76 -7.50 -14.78
C ILE A 89 0.76 -7.82 -13.67
N SER A 90 -0.51 -8.09 -14.01
CA SER A 90 -1.55 -8.43 -13.03
C SER A 90 -1.19 -9.70 -12.25
N SER A 91 -0.69 -10.72 -12.92
CA SER A 91 -0.23 -11.96 -12.30
C SER A 91 0.97 -11.74 -11.38
N TYR A 92 1.91 -10.88 -11.76
CA TYR A 92 3.03 -10.53 -10.90
C TYR A 92 2.55 -9.87 -9.61
N PHE A 93 1.67 -8.88 -9.70
CA PHE A 93 1.14 -8.20 -8.52
C PHE A 93 0.33 -9.16 -7.63
N ALA A 94 -0.52 -10.00 -8.20
CA ALA A 94 -1.29 -10.98 -7.44
C ALA A 94 -0.42 -11.96 -6.64
N ASN A 95 0.74 -12.35 -7.18
CA ASN A 95 1.60 -13.35 -6.55
C ASN A 95 2.72 -12.78 -5.68
N ASN A 96 3.13 -11.53 -5.88
CA ASN A 96 4.33 -10.97 -5.27
C ASN A 96 4.08 -9.74 -4.40
N THR A 97 2.83 -9.27 -4.32
CA THR A 97 2.45 -8.11 -3.50
C THR A 97 1.19 -8.42 -2.68
N GLY A 98 0.85 -7.53 -1.76
CA GLY A 98 -0.34 -7.68 -0.92
C GLY A 98 -0.12 -8.42 0.40
N GLY A 99 1.10 -8.89 0.68
CA GLY A 99 1.44 -9.54 1.95
C GLY A 99 2.51 -8.79 2.75
N PHE A 100 2.62 -9.14 4.04
CA PHE A 100 3.69 -8.60 4.88
C PHE A 100 5.07 -9.01 4.39
N LYS A 101 6.03 -8.08 4.44
CA LYS A 101 7.44 -8.30 4.05
C LYS A 101 7.65 -8.62 2.57
N GLN A 102 6.65 -8.44 1.74
CA GLN A 102 6.82 -8.55 0.30
C GLN A 102 7.49 -7.29 -0.25
N ALA A 103 8.46 -7.48 -1.13
CA ALA A 103 9.22 -6.40 -1.74
C ALA A 103 8.92 -6.31 -3.23
N PHE A 104 8.35 -5.21 -3.65
CA PHE A 104 8.21 -4.90 -5.07
C PHE A 104 9.58 -4.60 -5.69
N ARG A 105 9.89 -5.25 -6.81
CA ARG A 105 11.10 -5.01 -7.60
C ARG A 105 10.72 -4.69 -9.04
N ARG A 106 10.95 -3.44 -9.42
CA ARG A 106 10.69 -2.96 -10.79
C ARG A 106 11.39 -3.81 -11.86
N SER A 107 12.64 -4.21 -11.62
CA SER A 107 13.42 -5.01 -12.57
C SER A 107 12.76 -6.36 -12.86
N ASN A 108 12.16 -7.01 -11.86
CA ASN A 108 11.50 -8.29 -12.05
C ASN A 108 10.26 -8.15 -12.95
N VAL A 109 9.48 -7.09 -12.75
CA VAL A 109 8.30 -6.83 -13.59
C VAL A 109 8.72 -6.55 -15.04
N LEU A 110 9.73 -5.72 -15.24
CA LEU A 110 10.21 -5.39 -16.60
C LEU A 110 10.78 -6.61 -17.31
N SER A 111 11.53 -7.47 -16.61
CA SER A 111 12.02 -8.73 -17.19
C SER A 111 10.86 -9.62 -17.66
N LEU A 112 9.81 -9.78 -16.82
CA LEU A 112 8.64 -10.55 -17.20
C LEU A 112 7.86 -9.92 -18.37
N VAL A 113 7.81 -8.60 -18.46
CA VAL A 113 7.22 -7.88 -19.59
C VAL A 113 8.03 -8.14 -20.87
N ASP A 114 9.34 -8.03 -20.83
CA ASP A 114 10.21 -8.28 -21.97
C ASP A 114 10.13 -9.75 -22.43
N GLU A 115 9.96 -10.69 -21.50
CA GLU A 115 9.81 -12.12 -21.79
C GLU A 115 8.40 -12.51 -22.27
N SER A 116 7.39 -11.65 -22.07
CA SER A 116 6.00 -11.98 -22.41
C SER A 116 5.75 -12.13 -23.89
N SER A 117 6.57 -11.53 -24.75
CA SER A 117 6.51 -11.68 -26.21
C SER A 117 7.85 -11.37 -26.85
N THR A 118 8.25 -12.19 -27.82
CA THR A 118 9.46 -11.96 -28.64
C THR A 118 9.40 -10.68 -29.47
N SER A 119 8.23 -10.09 -29.63
CA SER A 119 8.02 -8.82 -30.34
C SER A 119 8.33 -7.57 -29.51
N ILE A 120 8.57 -7.74 -28.21
CA ILE A 120 8.96 -6.65 -27.32
C ILE A 120 10.48 -6.52 -27.35
N LEU A 121 10.96 -5.38 -27.81
CA LEU A 121 12.41 -5.12 -27.92
C LEU A 121 12.99 -4.57 -26.62
N SER A 122 12.20 -3.79 -25.90
CA SER A 122 12.56 -3.21 -24.60
C SER A 122 11.32 -2.69 -23.90
N SER A 123 11.37 -2.65 -22.58
CA SER A 123 10.33 -2.05 -21.76
C SER A 123 10.89 -1.02 -20.76
N ARG A 124 10.03 -0.13 -20.34
CA ARG A 124 10.29 0.82 -19.25
C ARG A 124 9.03 1.06 -18.44
N ALA A 125 9.18 1.41 -17.19
CA ALA A 125 8.04 1.77 -16.34
C ALA A 125 8.35 3.01 -15.49
N ASN A 126 7.33 3.85 -15.35
CA ASN A 126 7.27 4.88 -14.32
C ASN A 126 6.48 4.33 -13.15
N ILE A 127 7.00 4.50 -11.94
CA ILE A 127 6.40 3.95 -10.73
C ILE A 127 6.17 5.07 -9.75
N ARG A 128 4.96 5.10 -9.19
CA ARG A 128 4.57 5.99 -8.10
C ARG A 128 4.07 5.12 -6.94
N MET A 129 4.47 5.49 -5.74
CA MET A 129 3.97 4.88 -4.52
C MET A 129 2.97 5.83 -3.86
N GLN A 130 1.83 5.30 -3.46
CA GLN A 130 0.76 6.08 -2.82
C GLN A 130 0.38 5.43 -1.50
N GLN A 131 0.26 6.24 -0.47
CA GLN A 131 -0.42 5.87 0.76
C GLN A 131 -1.76 6.59 0.79
N ARG A 132 -2.84 5.84 1.02
CA ARG A 132 -4.20 6.37 1.09
C ARG A 132 -4.63 6.38 2.54
N PHE A 133 -5.21 7.47 2.97
CA PHE A 133 -5.78 7.60 4.31
C PHE A 133 -7.11 8.34 4.24
N THR A 134 -8.00 8.02 5.16
CA THR A 134 -9.23 8.79 5.34
C THR A 134 -8.89 9.98 6.24
N PRO A 135 -8.99 11.21 5.74
CA PRO A 135 -8.62 12.37 6.54
C PRO A 135 -9.62 12.55 7.69
N THR A 136 -9.15 12.36 8.90
CA THR A 136 -9.78 12.87 10.12
C THR A 136 -8.90 14.00 10.65
N ALA A 137 -9.44 14.93 11.43
CA ALA A 137 -8.63 16.06 11.91
C ALA A 137 -7.31 15.63 12.59
N PRO A 138 -7.28 14.64 13.49
CA PRO A 138 -6.03 14.15 14.08
C PRO A 138 -5.08 13.51 13.06
N THR A 139 -5.61 12.76 12.09
CA THR A 139 -4.81 12.07 11.07
C THR A 139 -4.19 13.09 10.11
N LEU A 140 -4.93 14.13 9.75
CA LEU A 140 -4.45 15.19 8.87
C LEU A 140 -3.29 15.95 9.54
N ILE A 141 -3.42 16.29 10.81
CA ILE A 141 -2.36 16.95 11.61
C ILE A 141 -1.12 16.05 11.67
N SER A 142 -1.28 14.75 11.91
CA SER A 142 -0.17 13.80 11.95
C SER A 142 0.56 13.71 10.61
N VAL A 143 -0.18 13.66 9.50
CA VAL A 143 0.41 13.62 8.14
C VAL A 143 1.14 14.92 7.82
N ILE A 144 0.56 16.07 8.15
CA ILE A 144 1.19 17.38 7.95
C ILE A 144 2.50 17.46 8.75
N ASN A 145 2.49 17.04 9.99
CA ASN A 145 3.70 17.02 10.84
C ASN A 145 4.75 16.06 10.29
N SER A 146 4.35 14.89 9.75
CA SER A 146 5.27 13.91 9.16
C SER A 146 5.90 14.38 7.85
N LEU A 147 5.23 15.27 7.12
CA LEU A 147 5.75 15.89 5.90
C LEU A 147 6.70 17.08 6.19
N LEU A 148 7.01 17.34 7.46
CA LEU A 148 7.86 18.46 7.90
C LEU A 148 7.38 19.83 7.36
N LEU A 149 6.10 19.97 7.12
CA LEU A 149 5.51 21.27 6.90
C LEU A 149 5.48 21.96 8.25
N ASP A 150 6.34 22.92 8.42
CA ASP A 150 6.44 23.79 9.62
C ASP A 150 5.22 24.73 9.66
N VAL A 151 4.05 24.10 9.85
CA VAL A 151 2.76 24.78 9.95
C VAL A 151 2.29 24.61 11.38
N ASP A 152 2.26 25.70 12.11
CA ASP A 152 1.61 25.76 13.41
C ASP A 152 0.08 25.72 13.21
N ALA A 153 -0.42 24.50 12.95
CA ALA A 153 -1.82 24.23 12.65
C ALA A 153 -2.68 24.31 13.94
N THR A 154 -2.62 25.41 14.63
CA THR A 154 -3.41 25.66 15.84
C THR A 154 -4.80 26.24 15.52
N SER A 155 -5.03 26.68 14.28
CA SER A 155 -6.30 27.22 13.86
C SER A 155 -7.02 26.34 12.82
N ASN A 156 -8.36 26.26 12.91
CA ASN A 156 -9.17 25.56 11.91
C ASN A 156 -9.04 26.19 10.50
N ASP A 157 -8.70 27.48 10.41
CA ASP A 157 -8.54 28.18 9.15
C ASP A 157 -7.29 27.71 8.38
N ASP A 158 -6.21 27.38 9.10
CA ASP A 158 -4.98 26.88 8.50
C ASP A 158 -5.16 25.43 8.03
N ILE A 159 -5.90 24.62 8.78
CA ILE A 159 -6.26 23.27 8.38
C ILE A 159 -7.12 23.29 7.12
N ASN A 160 -8.10 24.18 7.02
CA ASN A 160 -8.94 24.32 5.83
C ASN A 160 -8.13 24.77 4.60
N LYS A 161 -7.19 25.70 4.73
CA LYS A 161 -6.29 26.10 3.63
C LYS A 161 -5.43 24.97 3.12
N ILE A 162 -4.95 24.08 4.01
CA ILE A 162 -4.14 22.93 3.64
C ILE A 162 -5.01 21.88 2.93
N VAL A 163 -6.23 21.62 3.42
CA VAL A 163 -7.20 20.73 2.77
C VAL A 163 -7.54 21.25 1.37
N ASP A 164 -7.81 22.53 1.22
CA ASP A 164 -8.09 23.16 -0.07
C ASP A 164 -6.90 23.05 -1.03
N LEU A 165 -5.66 23.19 -0.54
CA LEU A 165 -4.47 23.04 -1.36
C LEU A 165 -4.29 21.60 -1.86
N VAL A 166 -4.49 20.61 -0.99
CA VAL A 166 -4.37 19.18 -1.34
C VAL A 166 -5.49 18.75 -2.29
N VAL A 167 -6.71 19.24 -2.08
CA VAL A 167 -7.86 18.94 -2.94
C VAL A 167 -7.71 19.63 -4.29
N SER A 168 -7.24 20.88 -4.35
CA SER A 168 -7.06 21.62 -5.60
C SER A 168 -5.96 21.04 -6.49
N GLN A 169 -4.87 20.52 -5.93
CA GLN A 169 -3.84 19.82 -6.70
C GLN A 169 -4.38 18.54 -7.34
N ARG A 170 -5.20 17.76 -6.62
CA ARG A 170 -5.84 16.56 -7.20
C ARG A 170 -6.81 16.87 -8.33
N TYR A 171 -7.51 18.00 -8.28
CA TYR A 171 -8.44 18.42 -9.32
C TYR A 171 -7.72 18.86 -10.60
N ASN A 172 -6.55 19.48 -10.47
CA ASN A 172 -5.73 19.90 -11.62
C ASN A 172 -5.01 18.72 -12.28
N ASP A 173 -4.60 17.70 -11.52
CA ASP A 173 -3.98 16.49 -12.07
C ASP A 173 -4.99 15.56 -12.77
N ALA A 174 -6.28 15.65 -12.44
CA ALA A 174 -7.34 14.89 -13.09
C ALA A 174 -7.89 15.56 -14.37
N ALA A 175 -7.57 16.83 -14.60
CA ALA A 175 -8.04 17.64 -15.74
C ALA A 175 -7.01 17.72 -16.90
N ASN A 176 -5.80 17.16 -16.75
CA ASN A 176 -4.75 17.01 -17.74
C ASN A 176 -4.49 15.53 -18.06
#